data_9400c5fa0d0f9510f88ea420c282ab1d
#
_entry.id   9400c5fa0d0f9510f88ea420c282ab1d
#
_cell.length_a   1.000
_cell.length_b   1.000
_cell.length_c   1.000
_cell.angle_alpha   90.00
_cell.angle_beta   90.00
_cell.angle_gamma   90.00
#
_symmetry.space_group_name_H-M   'P 1'
#
loop_
_entity.id
_entity.type
_entity.pdbx_description
1 polymer ?
#
loop_
_entity_poly.entity_id
_entity_poly.type
_entity_poly.pdbx_seq_one_letter_code
_entity_poly.pdbx_strand_id
1 'polypeptide(L)'
;PIFTLQFHPEVTDTSQGRIMLKNFVNACGVRSRWSMESFIEVTTKRLSNEVGNSKVLMFLSGGVDSSVAFALLNKALGQDKLLGLYINNGFMRKHESEDILTRYSQLGYKNIQSRNYSSFFLDAVSGQVDPQTKRQIIGATFIKMRDRFLNELNLNAQDWMLGQGTLYPDIIESGGTEHAEVIKSHHNRVQEVLDLVSSGHVVEPLKDLYKDEVRQVGTLLGLPESIVWRHPFPGPGLSINVLCARGDESFPEIETTLKEVRDCLKDCECDHLVLPVRSVGVQGDQRTYASPVALLNTPRDWDWLENQA
;
A
#
# COMPACT_ATOMS: atom_id res chain seq x y z
N PRO A 1 28.00 29.61 3.57
CA PRO A 1 28.10 29.30 2.16
C PRO A 1 26.76 28.80 1.61
N ILE A 2 26.45 29.15 0.35
CA ILE A 2 25.29 28.69 -0.38
C ILE A 2 25.79 27.64 -1.39
N PHE A 3 25.14 26.47 -1.45
CA PHE A 3 25.41 25.42 -2.42
C PHE A 3 24.18 25.24 -3.30
N THR A 4 24.35 25.11 -4.59
CA THR A 4 23.27 24.89 -5.57
C THR A 4 23.59 23.69 -6.42
N LEU A 5 22.56 22.94 -6.80
CA LEU A 5 22.65 21.76 -7.66
C LEU A 5 21.62 21.90 -8.79
N GLN A 6 21.96 21.42 -9.99
CA GLN A 6 21.07 21.35 -11.16
C GLN A 6 20.68 19.89 -11.48
N PHE A 7 20.71 19.02 -10.50
CA PHE A 7 20.29 17.64 -10.60
C PHE A 7 19.70 17.19 -9.26
N HIS A 8 19.08 16.03 -9.22
CA HIS A 8 18.39 15.49 -8.08
C HIS A 8 19.31 14.55 -7.28
N PRO A 9 19.93 15.00 -6.17
CA PRO A 9 20.80 14.14 -5.36
C PRO A 9 20.03 13.11 -4.54
N GLU A 10 18.70 13.26 -4.41
CA GLU A 10 17.80 12.38 -3.66
C GLU A 10 17.37 11.14 -4.42
N VAL A 11 17.47 11.12 -5.76
CA VAL A 11 17.04 9.99 -6.58
C VAL A 11 18.09 8.87 -6.65
N THR A 12 17.64 7.66 -6.88
CA THR A 12 18.50 6.46 -6.97
C THR A 12 19.51 6.51 -8.10
N ASP A 13 19.15 7.18 -9.22
CA ASP A 13 20.02 7.33 -10.41
C ASP A 13 21.24 8.23 -10.16
N THR A 14 21.20 9.06 -9.10
CA THR A 14 22.36 9.82 -8.65
C THR A 14 23.18 8.97 -7.68
N SER A 15 24.11 8.16 -8.19
CA SER A 15 24.89 7.18 -7.41
C SER A 15 25.62 7.76 -6.19
N GLN A 16 26.07 9.03 -6.25
CA GLN A 16 26.76 9.75 -5.17
C GLN A 16 25.83 10.68 -4.37
N GLY A 17 24.54 10.75 -4.69
CA GLY A 17 23.61 11.72 -4.15
C GLY A 17 23.51 11.67 -2.62
N ARG A 18 23.43 10.47 -2.05
CA ARG A 18 23.39 10.26 -0.60
C ARG A 18 24.64 10.77 0.14
N ILE A 19 25.82 10.65 -0.48
CA ILE A 19 27.08 11.18 0.07
C ILE A 19 27.07 12.71 0.03
N MET A 20 26.60 13.31 -1.07
CA MET A 20 26.49 14.76 -1.20
C MET A 20 25.54 15.36 -0.15
N LEU A 21 24.36 14.79 0.03
CA LEU A 21 23.41 15.18 1.06
C LEU A 21 24.00 15.06 2.47
N LYS A 22 24.69 13.94 2.75
CA LYS A 22 25.36 13.73 4.04
C LYS A 22 26.45 14.78 4.30
N ASN A 23 27.27 15.10 3.28
CA ASN A 23 28.30 16.12 3.40
C ASN A 23 27.68 17.51 3.66
N PHE A 24 26.58 17.85 2.99
CA PHE A 24 25.86 19.09 3.23
C PHE A 24 25.35 19.17 4.68
N VAL A 25 24.67 18.13 5.17
CA VAL A 25 24.15 18.06 6.55
C VAL A 25 25.31 18.22 7.57
N ASN A 26 26.46 17.57 7.33
CA ASN A 26 27.64 17.71 8.17
C ASN A 26 28.20 19.13 8.14
N ALA A 27 28.25 19.77 6.96
CA ALA A 27 28.68 21.15 6.81
C ALA A 27 27.76 22.14 7.54
N CYS A 28 26.48 21.83 7.68
CA CYS A 28 25.53 22.60 8.47
C CYS A 28 25.68 22.42 10.00
N GLY A 29 26.57 21.52 10.43
CA GLY A 29 26.78 21.24 11.87
C GLY A 29 25.63 20.51 12.55
N VAL A 30 24.72 19.92 11.78
CA VAL A 30 23.57 19.17 12.30
C VAL A 30 24.05 17.86 12.92
N ARG A 31 23.70 17.65 14.20
CA ARG A 31 23.94 16.36 14.86
C ARG A 31 22.70 15.50 14.71
N SER A 32 22.81 14.38 14.02
CA SER A 32 21.74 13.39 13.95
C SER A 32 21.48 12.83 15.35
N ARG A 33 20.25 13.01 15.83
CA ARG A 33 19.73 12.36 17.05
C ARG A 33 18.62 11.36 16.71
N TRP A 34 18.34 11.19 15.42
CA TRP A 34 17.30 10.32 14.90
C TRP A 34 17.89 8.97 14.53
N SER A 35 17.33 7.91 15.06
CA SER A 35 17.58 6.53 14.65
C SER A 35 16.27 5.75 14.69
N MET A 36 16.19 4.64 13.98
CA MET A 36 14.97 3.80 14.00
C MET A 36 14.74 3.17 15.37
N GLU A 37 15.78 2.90 16.14
CA GLU A 37 15.66 2.45 17.54
C GLU A 37 15.00 3.52 18.41
N SER A 38 15.47 4.77 18.31
CA SER A 38 14.87 5.89 19.05
C SER A 38 13.44 6.19 18.60
N PHE A 39 13.15 6.04 17.30
CA PHE A 39 11.79 6.11 16.78
C PHE A 39 10.89 5.06 17.43
N ILE A 40 11.30 3.81 17.50
CA ILE A 40 10.53 2.72 18.13
C ILE A 40 10.21 3.06 19.58
N GLU A 41 11.21 3.52 20.34
CA GLU A 41 11.02 3.88 21.77
C GLU A 41 10.04 5.05 21.96
N VAL A 42 10.21 6.12 21.18
CA VAL A 42 9.35 7.31 21.27
C VAL A 42 7.93 6.95 20.82
N THR A 43 7.81 6.24 19.70
CA THR A 43 6.52 5.90 19.14
C THR A 43 5.74 4.91 19.99
N THR A 44 6.40 3.91 20.62
CA THR A 44 5.70 2.99 21.53
C THR A 44 5.12 3.72 22.72
N LYS A 45 5.84 4.69 23.30
CA LYS A 45 5.32 5.55 24.38
C LYS A 45 4.14 6.41 23.92
N ARG A 46 4.27 7.05 22.74
CA ARG A 46 3.20 7.85 22.13
C ARG A 46 1.94 7.01 21.93
N LEU A 47 2.06 5.85 21.29
CA LEU A 47 0.94 4.95 21.02
C LEU A 47 0.25 4.48 22.30
N SER A 48 1.00 4.13 23.34
CA SER A 48 0.44 3.74 24.63
C SER A 48 -0.39 4.85 25.28
N ASN A 49 0.07 6.10 25.17
CA ASN A 49 -0.64 7.27 25.69
C ASN A 49 -1.88 7.60 24.84
N GLU A 50 -1.75 7.56 23.51
CA GLU A 50 -2.80 7.86 22.54
C GLU A 50 -3.99 6.89 22.65
N VAL A 51 -3.70 5.59 22.78
CA VAL A 51 -4.72 4.55 22.94
C VAL A 51 -5.31 4.55 24.36
N GLY A 52 -4.52 4.86 25.37
CA GLY A 52 -4.99 4.93 26.76
C GLY A 52 -5.67 3.65 27.22
N ASN A 53 -6.96 3.74 27.59
CA ASN A 53 -7.78 2.61 28.02
C ASN A 53 -8.48 1.86 26.90
N SER A 54 -8.51 2.42 25.70
CA SER A 54 -9.14 1.81 24.52
C SER A 54 -8.36 0.57 24.07
N LYS A 55 -8.96 -0.20 23.18
CA LYS A 55 -8.34 -1.31 22.46
C LYS A 55 -8.16 -0.94 21.00
N VAL A 56 -7.30 -1.67 20.29
CA VAL A 56 -7.04 -1.44 18.87
C VAL A 56 -7.41 -2.68 18.07
N LEU A 57 -8.27 -2.51 17.07
CA LEU A 57 -8.51 -3.48 16.01
C LEU A 57 -7.74 -3.05 14.77
N MET A 58 -6.92 -3.92 14.24
CA MET A 58 -6.11 -3.63 13.07
C MET A 58 -6.34 -4.65 11.96
N PHE A 59 -6.62 -4.18 10.75
CA PHE A 59 -6.66 -5.04 9.57
C PHE A 59 -5.25 -5.45 9.14
N LEU A 60 -5.10 -6.74 8.87
CA LEU A 60 -3.85 -7.34 8.42
C LEU A 60 -4.00 -7.79 6.97
N SER A 61 -3.32 -7.12 6.06
CA SER A 61 -3.27 -7.49 4.64
C SER A 61 -2.14 -8.48 4.31
N GLY A 62 -1.26 -8.74 5.29
CA GLY A 62 -0.01 -9.47 5.07
C GLY A 62 1.06 -8.66 4.33
N GLY A 63 0.81 -7.40 4.00
CA GLY A 63 1.80 -6.45 3.47
C GLY A 63 2.75 -5.96 4.57
N VAL A 64 3.91 -5.43 4.17
CA VAL A 64 4.93 -4.97 5.13
C VAL A 64 4.40 -3.90 6.07
N ASP A 65 3.62 -2.91 5.56
CA ASP A 65 3.14 -1.79 6.38
C ASP A 65 2.20 -2.26 7.48
N SER A 66 1.19 -3.06 7.15
CA SER A 66 0.27 -3.62 8.13
C SER A 66 0.97 -4.52 9.15
N SER A 67 1.99 -5.28 8.71
CA SER A 67 2.74 -6.18 9.59
C SER A 67 3.64 -5.41 10.56
N VAL A 68 4.33 -4.36 10.08
CA VAL A 68 5.20 -3.50 10.91
C VAL A 68 4.36 -2.67 11.88
N ALA A 69 3.25 -2.09 11.41
CA ALA A 69 2.32 -1.35 12.27
C ALA A 69 1.76 -2.24 13.39
N PHE A 70 1.37 -3.47 13.06
CA PHE A 70 0.88 -4.44 14.04
C PHE A 70 1.96 -4.82 15.05
N ALA A 71 3.19 -5.10 14.59
CA ALA A 71 4.30 -5.42 15.47
C ALA A 71 4.63 -4.27 16.44
N LEU A 72 4.61 -3.02 15.93
CA LEU A 72 4.84 -1.83 16.73
C LEU A 72 3.73 -1.58 17.76
N LEU A 73 2.47 -1.74 17.35
CA LEU A 73 1.31 -1.69 18.26
C LEU A 73 1.37 -2.80 19.31
N ASN A 74 1.74 -4.01 18.91
CA ASN A 74 1.87 -5.14 19.85
C ASN A 74 2.97 -4.89 20.89
N LYS A 75 4.08 -4.26 20.47
CA LYS A 75 5.14 -3.83 21.39
C LYS A 75 4.67 -2.73 22.35
N ALA A 76 3.84 -1.79 21.88
CA ALA A 76 3.35 -0.65 22.66
C ALA A 76 2.24 -1.02 23.64
N LEU A 77 1.30 -1.89 23.24
CA LEU A 77 0.03 -2.14 23.93
C LEU A 77 -0.06 -3.53 24.57
N GLY A 78 0.75 -4.48 24.09
CA GLY A 78 0.59 -5.90 24.41
C GLY A 78 -0.57 -6.56 23.66
N GLN A 79 -0.65 -7.89 23.81
CA GLN A 79 -1.64 -8.69 23.07
C GLN A 79 -3.08 -8.52 23.59
N ASP A 80 -3.28 -8.08 24.81
CA ASP A 80 -4.61 -7.94 25.44
C ASP A 80 -5.38 -6.72 24.94
N LYS A 81 -4.67 -5.68 24.47
CA LYS A 81 -5.25 -4.45 23.96
C LYS A 81 -5.24 -4.34 22.43
N LEU A 82 -4.67 -5.31 21.75
CA LEU A 82 -4.55 -5.31 20.29
C LEU A 82 -5.18 -6.56 19.71
N LEU A 83 -6.03 -6.41 18.70
CA LEU A 83 -6.61 -7.51 17.93
C LEU A 83 -6.31 -7.31 16.45
N GLY A 84 -5.60 -8.26 15.84
CA GLY A 84 -5.41 -8.31 14.40
C GLY A 84 -6.56 -9.05 13.72
N LEU A 85 -7.11 -8.49 12.66
CA LEU A 85 -8.12 -9.14 11.86
C LEU A 85 -7.63 -9.32 10.42
N TYR A 86 -7.40 -10.56 10.02
CA TYR A 86 -7.21 -10.91 8.63
C TYR A 86 -8.56 -11.22 7.97
N ILE A 87 -8.87 -10.51 6.88
CA ILE A 87 -10.08 -10.74 6.09
C ILE A 87 -9.69 -11.38 4.75
N ASN A 88 -10.18 -12.58 4.50
CA ASN A 88 -10.21 -13.13 3.16
C ASN A 88 -11.37 -12.47 2.40
N ASN A 89 -11.04 -11.58 1.48
CA ASN A 89 -11.99 -10.84 0.66
C ASN A 89 -12.32 -11.54 -0.68
N GLY A 90 -11.77 -12.74 -0.93
CA GLY A 90 -11.97 -13.48 -2.17
C GLY A 90 -11.09 -13.04 -3.35
N PHE A 91 -10.28 -11.98 -3.18
CA PHE A 91 -9.41 -11.44 -4.24
C PHE A 91 -7.92 -11.70 -3.99
N MET A 92 -7.60 -12.59 -3.06
CA MET A 92 -6.23 -12.97 -2.76
C MET A 92 -5.68 -13.95 -3.79
N ARG A 93 -4.36 -14.03 -3.91
CA ARG A 93 -3.70 -15.07 -4.71
C ARG A 93 -3.96 -16.46 -4.10
N LYS A 94 -3.78 -17.50 -4.90
CA LYS A 94 -3.92 -18.87 -4.45
C LYS A 94 -3.00 -19.15 -3.26
N HIS A 95 -3.54 -19.74 -2.19
CA HIS A 95 -2.87 -20.08 -0.92
C HIS A 95 -2.33 -18.89 -0.11
N GLU A 96 -2.51 -17.66 -0.56
CA GLU A 96 -1.94 -16.48 0.10
C GLU A 96 -2.50 -16.26 1.51
N SER A 97 -3.78 -16.52 1.71
CA SER A 97 -4.41 -16.40 3.04
C SER A 97 -3.79 -17.35 4.07
N GLU A 98 -3.54 -18.59 3.66
CA GLU A 98 -2.92 -19.63 4.49
C GLU A 98 -1.47 -19.27 4.83
N ASP A 99 -0.72 -18.80 3.83
CA ASP A 99 0.66 -18.37 4.00
C ASP A 99 0.79 -17.19 4.98
N ILE A 100 -0.09 -16.19 4.87
CA ILE A 100 -0.10 -15.02 5.75
C ILE A 100 -0.36 -15.44 7.20
N LEU A 101 -1.39 -16.24 7.43
CA LEU A 101 -1.76 -16.69 8.78
C LEU A 101 -0.67 -17.58 9.39
N THR A 102 -0.04 -18.44 8.59
CA THR A 102 1.08 -19.27 9.02
C THR A 102 2.26 -18.42 9.49
N ARG A 103 2.63 -17.40 8.73
CA ARG A 103 3.73 -16.47 9.10
C ARG A 103 3.45 -15.74 10.41
N TYR A 104 2.24 -15.22 10.60
CA TYR A 104 1.89 -14.56 11.86
C TYR A 104 1.88 -15.52 13.05
N SER A 105 1.43 -16.77 12.86
CA SER A 105 1.49 -17.80 13.89
C SER A 105 2.93 -18.12 14.29
N GLN A 106 3.84 -18.22 13.32
CA GLN A 106 5.28 -18.44 13.57
C GLN A 106 5.94 -17.31 14.35
N LEU A 107 5.43 -16.08 14.24
CA LEU A 107 5.88 -14.93 15.05
C LEU A 107 5.33 -14.94 16.48
N GLY A 108 4.53 -15.93 16.84
CA GLY A 108 3.98 -16.07 18.20
C GLY A 108 2.81 -15.13 18.51
N TYR A 109 2.23 -14.46 17.51
CA TYR A 109 1.04 -13.64 17.71
C TYR A 109 -0.20 -14.50 17.92
N LYS A 110 -0.80 -14.43 19.12
CA LYS A 110 -2.03 -15.15 19.49
C LYS A 110 -3.29 -14.29 19.35
N ASN A 111 -3.11 -13.00 19.19
CA ASN A 111 -4.15 -11.98 19.08
C ASN A 111 -4.53 -11.65 17.63
N ILE A 112 -4.48 -12.65 16.76
CA ILE A 112 -4.90 -12.51 15.34
C ILE A 112 -6.06 -13.48 15.10
N GLN A 113 -7.12 -12.95 14.50
CA GLN A 113 -8.25 -13.72 14.00
C GLN A 113 -8.37 -13.60 12.50
N SER A 114 -8.94 -14.62 11.85
CA SER A 114 -9.26 -14.60 10.44
C SER A 114 -10.76 -14.77 10.22
N ARG A 115 -11.27 -14.11 9.19
CA ARG A 115 -12.66 -14.29 8.71
C ARG A 115 -12.67 -14.41 7.20
N ASN A 116 -13.51 -15.30 6.72
CA ASN A 116 -13.81 -15.38 5.29
C ASN A 116 -15.10 -14.61 5.02
N TYR A 117 -14.97 -13.43 4.43
CA TYR A 117 -16.07 -12.57 4.00
C TYR A 117 -16.11 -12.42 2.47
N SER A 118 -15.51 -13.36 1.74
CA SER A 118 -15.38 -13.30 0.27
C SER A 118 -16.70 -13.04 -0.44
N SER A 119 -17.80 -13.67 -0.03
CA SER A 119 -19.12 -13.44 -0.64
C SER A 119 -19.56 -11.99 -0.57
N PHE A 120 -19.36 -11.31 0.57
CA PHE A 120 -19.75 -9.89 0.72
C PHE A 120 -18.97 -8.97 -0.20
N PHE A 121 -17.68 -9.25 -0.43
CA PHE A 121 -16.85 -8.45 -1.32
C PHE A 121 -17.16 -8.75 -2.80
N LEU A 122 -17.35 -10.01 -3.16
CA LEU A 122 -17.72 -10.42 -4.51
C LEU A 122 -19.08 -9.83 -4.93
N ASP A 123 -20.07 -9.91 -4.05
CA ASP A 123 -21.39 -9.36 -4.30
C ASP A 123 -21.34 -7.83 -4.43
N ALA A 124 -20.55 -7.16 -3.58
CA ALA A 124 -20.43 -5.70 -3.59
C ALA A 124 -19.83 -5.15 -4.89
N VAL A 125 -18.87 -5.84 -5.50
CA VAL A 125 -18.25 -5.39 -6.76
C VAL A 125 -18.89 -5.99 -8.01
N SER A 126 -19.93 -6.78 -7.86
CA SER A 126 -20.60 -7.42 -9.00
C SER A 126 -21.04 -6.38 -10.02
N GLY A 127 -20.73 -6.61 -11.31
CA GLY A 127 -21.04 -5.69 -12.41
C GLY A 127 -20.18 -4.42 -12.48
N GLN A 128 -19.22 -4.22 -11.58
CA GLN A 128 -18.32 -3.08 -11.64
C GLN A 128 -17.09 -3.38 -12.48
N VAL A 129 -16.79 -2.51 -13.45
CA VAL A 129 -15.61 -2.64 -14.33
C VAL A 129 -14.53 -1.62 -13.97
N ASP A 130 -14.92 -0.42 -13.55
CA ASP A 130 -13.98 0.67 -13.24
C ASP A 130 -13.14 0.35 -11.98
N PRO A 131 -11.80 0.36 -12.09
CA PRO A 131 -10.92 0.04 -10.98
C PRO A 131 -11.05 1.00 -9.78
N GLN A 132 -11.33 2.28 -10.04
CA GLN A 132 -11.46 3.27 -8.97
C GLN A 132 -12.75 3.03 -8.17
N THR A 133 -13.85 2.78 -8.86
CA THR A 133 -15.13 2.40 -8.24
C THR A 133 -14.99 1.12 -7.42
N LYS A 134 -14.31 0.09 -7.96
CA LYS A 134 -14.03 -1.15 -7.21
C LYS A 134 -13.23 -0.87 -5.92
N ARG A 135 -12.22 0.01 -5.97
CA ARG A 135 -11.43 0.38 -4.78
C ARG A 135 -12.29 1.01 -3.70
N GLN A 136 -13.15 1.95 -4.06
CA GLN A 136 -14.05 2.62 -3.12
C GLN A 136 -15.04 1.64 -2.48
N ILE A 137 -15.67 0.79 -3.29
CA ILE A 137 -16.61 -0.22 -2.82
C ILE A 137 -15.92 -1.20 -1.85
N ILE A 138 -14.74 -1.70 -2.22
CA ILE A 138 -13.98 -2.64 -1.39
C ILE A 138 -13.57 -1.97 -0.07
N GLY A 139 -13.08 -0.73 -0.12
CA GLY A 139 -12.74 0.03 1.08
C GLY A 139 -13.92 0.19 2.04
N ALA A 140 -15.08 0.63 1.53
CA ALA A 140 -16.30 0.74 2.33
C ALA A 140 -16.77 -0.63 2.87
N THR A 141 -16.59 -1.70 2.09
CA THR A 141 -16.95 -3.06 2.53
C THR A 141 -16.04 -3.52 3.67
N PHE A 142 -14.74 -3.19 3.67
CA PHE A 142 -13.86 -3.51 4.82
C PHE A 142 -14.38 -2.87 6.12
N ILE A 143 -14.84 -1.63 6.09
CA ILE A 143 -15.38 -0.96 7.28
C ILE A 143 -16.68 -1.64 7.75
N LYS A 144 -17.59 -1.99 6.83
CA LYS A 144 -18.80 -2.77 7.17
C LYS A 144 -18.46 -4.12 7.80
N MET A 145 -17.42 -4.79 7.30
CA MET A 145 -16.97 -6.07 7.86
C MET A 145 -16.30 -5.92 9.22
N ARG A 146 -15.64 -4.78 9.51
CA ARG A 146 -15.18 -4.44 10.86
C ARG A 146 -16.36 -4.43 11.85
N ASP A 147 -17.38 -3.68 11.53
CA ASP A 147 -18.54 -3.53 12.43
C ASP A 147 -19.25 -4.87 12.63
N ARG A 148 -19.42 -5.63 11.56
CA ARG A 148 -19.94 -7.00 11.63
C ARG A 148 -19.10 -7.89 12.54
N PHE A 149 -17.77 -7.87 12.38
CA PHE A 149 -16.84 -8.66 13.20
C PHE A 149 -16.94 -8.29 14.69
N LEU A 150 -16.98 -6.99 15.02
CA LEU A 150 -17.14 -6.53 16.39
C LEU A 150 -18.49 -7.01 16.98
N ASN A 151 -19.55 -6.94 16.20
CA ASN A 151 -20.86 -7.43 16.60
C ASN A 151 -20.89 -8.95 16.80
N GLU A 152 -20.24 -9.75 15.94
CA GLU A 152 -20.10 -11.21 16.08
C GLU A 152 -19.42 -11.61 17.40
N LEU A 153 -18.52 -10.76 17.90
CA LEU A 153 -17.83 -10.96 19.17
C LEU A 153 -18.52 -10.28 20.37
N ASN A 154 -19.66 -9.63 20.15
CA ASN A 154 -20.36 -8.81 21.16
C ASN A 154 -19.45 -7.72 21.75
N LEU A 155 -18.58 -7.10 20.95
CA LEU A 155 -17.69 -6.02 21.34
C LEU A 155 -18.31 -4.66 21.03
N ASN A 156 -18.22 -3.72 21.98
CA ASN A 156 -18.68 -2.36 21.75
C ASN A 156 -17.67 -1.60 20.85
N ALA A 157 -18.10 -1.16 19.67
CA ALA A 157 -17.26 -0.46 18.71
C ALA A 157 -16.61 0.82 19.26
N GLN A 158 -17.24 1.48 20.26
CA GLN A 158 -16.70 2.69 20.89
C GLN A 158 -15.45 2.44 21.74
N ASP A 159 -15.22 1.20 22.20
CA ASP A 159 -14.06 0.82 22.97
C ASP A 159 -12.84 0.47 22.09
N TRP A 160 -13.05 0.45 20.76
CA TRP A 160 -12.05 0.02 19.80
C TRP A 160 -11.67 1.11 18.81
N MET A 161 -10.39 1.47 18.81
CA MET A 161 -9.79 2.30 17.77
C MET A 161 -9.41 1.43 16.57
N LEU A 162 -9.41 2.03 15.38
CA LEU A 162 -8.93 1.38 14.15
C LEU A 162 -7.44 1.65 13.98
N GLY A 163 -6.63 0.58 13.94
CA GLY A 163 -5.22 0.66 13.60
C GLY A 163 -5.03 0.70 12.07
N GLN A 164 -4.24 1.65 11.58
CA GLN A 164 -3.91 1.77 10.16
C GLN A 164 -2.41 1.85 9.92
N GLY A 165 -1.95 1.24 8.82
CA GLY A 165 -0.56 1.27 8.36
C GLY A 165 -0.27 2.42 7.39
N THR A 166 -0.89 3.58 7.58
CA THR A 166 -0.68 4.79 6.78
C THR A 166 0.76 5.27 6.90
N LEU A 167 1.39 5.62 5.80
CA LEU A 167 2.74 6.16 5.71
C LEU A 167 2.72 7.67 5.50
N TYR A 168 3.86 8.32 5.73
CA TYR A 168 4.01 9.76 5.51
C TYR A 168 3.66 10.21 4.07
N PRO A 169 4.12 9.53 2.99
CA PRO A 169 3.69 9.86 1.63
C PRO A 169 2.17 9.76 1.41
N ASP A 170 1.49 8.80 2.03
CA ASP A 170 0.03 8.65 1.90
C ASP A 170 -0.71 9.87 2.44
N ILE A 171 -0.18 10.52 3.50
CA ILE A 171 -0.75 11.72 4.11
C ILE A 171 -0.59 12.92 3.18
N ILE A 172 0.62 13.14 2.65
CA ILE A 172 0.92 14.26 1.76
C ILE A 172 0.09 14.14 0.48
N GLU A 173 0.10 12.98 -0.17
CA GLU A 173 -0.58 12.75 -1.43
C GLU A 173 -2.11 12.80 -1.33
N SER A 174 -2.67 12.65 -0.13
CA SER A 174 -4.12 12.75 0.12
C SER A 174 -4.59 14.15 0.54
N GLY A 175 -3.73 15.18 0.41
CA GLY A 175 -4.10 16.56 0.74
C GLY A 175 -4.17 16.84 2.24
N GLY A 176 -3.48 16.05 3.07
CA GLY A 176 -3.46 16.22 4.53
C GLY A 176 -2.68 17.44 5.05
N THR A 177 -2.16 18.31 4.17
CA THR A 177 -1.55 19.59 4.52
C THR A 177 -2.31 20.73 3.86
N GLU A 178 -2.41 21.89 4.52
CA GLU A 178 -3.20 23.05 4.08
C GLU A 178 -2.90 23.57 2.66
N HIS A 179 -1.82 23.10 2.02
CA HIS A 179 -1.34 23.58 0.71
C HIS A 179 -1.05 22.46 -0.30
N ALA A 180 -1.41 21.20 -0.01
CA ALA A 180 -1.19 20.11 -0.95
C ALA A 180 -2.41 19.91 -1.86
N GLU A 181 -2.19 19.98 -3.18
CA GLU A 181 -3.17 19.48 -4.14
C GLU A 181 -3.35 17.96 -4.00
N VAL A 182 -4.58 17.48 -4.13
CA VAL A 182 -4.89 16.04 -4.06
C VAL A 182 -4.36 15.36 -5.31
N ILE A 183 -3.14 14.82 -5.23
CA ILE A 183 -2.47 14.17 -6.38
C ILE A 183 -3.00 12.75 -6.59
N LYS A 184 -3.40 12.06 -5.52
CA LYS A 184 -3.96 10.70 -5.58
C LYS A 184 -5.14 10.50 -4.64
N SER A 185 -6.19 9.83 -5.13
CA SER A 185 -7.26 9.29 -4.30
C SER A 185 -6.79 7.97 -3.67
N HIS A 186 -6.23 8.02 -2.45
CA HIS A 186 -5.68 6.83 -1.81
C HIS A 186 -6.74 5.90 -1.23
N HIS A 187 -6.43 4.61 -1.27
CA HIS A 187 -7.28 3.47 -0.96
C HIS A 187 -7.72 3.38 0.51
N ASN A 188 -7.01 4.08 1.41
CA ASN A 188 -7.25 4.01 2.86
C ASN A 188 -8.14 5.14 3.38
N ARG A 189 -8.64 6.03 2.52
CA ARG A 189 -9.48 7.16 2.94
C ARG A 189 -10.84 7.15 2.26
N VAL A 190 -11.60 6.10 2.47
CA VAL A 190 -13.06 6.12 2.27
C VAL A 190 -13.68 7.04 3.32
N GLN A 191 -14.84 7.64 3.02
CA GLN A 191 -15.48 8.61 3.89
C GLN A 191 -15.65 8.10 5.34
N GLU A 192 -15.99 6.83 5.49
CA GLU A 192 -16.14 6.18 6.80
C GLU A 192 -14.85 6.17 7.63
N VAL A 193 -13.69 6.05 6.98
CA VAL A 193 -12.38 6.15 7.66
C VAL A 193 -12.08 7.59 8.05
N LEU A 194 -12.38 8.56 7.18
CA LEU A 194 -12.21 9.98 7.49
C LEU A 194 -13.05 10.39 8.69
N ASP A 195 -14.26 9.88 8.81
CA ASP A 195 -15.15 10.11 9.95
C ASP A 195 -14.56 9.54 11.25
N LEU A 196 -13.95 8.35 11.19
CA LEU A 196 -13.22 7.76 12.32
C LEU A 196 -11.96 8.56 12.69
N VAL A 197 -11.21 9.06 11.71
CA VAL A 197 -10.04 9.93 11.95
C VAL A 197 -10.48 11.22 12.64
N SER A 198 -11.51 11.88 12.12
CA SER A 198 -12.03 13.14 12.67
C SER A 198 -12.57 13.00 14.10
N SER A 199 -13.09 11.82 14.45
CA SER A 199 -13.57 11.48 15.80
C SER A 199 -12.48 10.96 16.74
N GLY A 200 -11.21 10.91 16.31
CA GLY A 200 -10.08 10.42 17.12
C GLY A 200 -10.09 8.90 17.36
N HIS A 201 -10.79 8.12 16.53
CA HIS A 201 -10.88 6.67 16.67
C HIS A 201 -9.94 5.90 15.73
N VAL A 202 -8.90 6.55 15.22
CA VAL A 202 -7.85 5.92 14.40
C VAL A 202 -6.49 6.11 15.03
N VAL A 203 -5.64 5.09 14.97
CA VAL A 203 -4.25 5.14 15.39
C VAL A 203 -3.35 4.73 14.22
N GLU A 204 -2.36 5.59 13.92
CA GLU A 204 -1.47 5.46 12.76
C GLU A 204 -0.01 5.39 13.23
N PRO A 205 0.52 4.18 13.46
CA PRO A 205 1.86 4.00 14.02
C PRO A 205 3.00 4.46 13.12
N LEU A 206 2.79 4.45 11.80
CA LEU A 206 3.82 4.63 10.78
C LEU A 206 3.70 5.97 10.03
N LYS A 207 2.81 6.86 10.45
CA LYS A 207 2.47 8.10 9.74
C LYS A 207 3.63 9.07 9.49
N ASP A 208 4.71 8.91 10.22
CA ASP A 208 5.90 9.78 10.15
C ASP A 208 7.04 9.12 9.35
N LEU A 209 6.83 7.93 8.76
CA LEU A 209 7.86 7.13 8.10
C LEU A 209 7.66 7.01 6.59
N TYR A 210 8.79 6.93 5.89
CA TYR A 210 8.90 6.48 4.51
C TYR A 210 9.00 4.94 4.44
N LYS A 211 8.79 4.39 3.25
CA LYS A 211 8.71 2.93 3.02
C LYS A 211 9.98 2.17 3.39
N ASP A 212 11.15 2.73 3.13
CA ASP A 212 12.44 2.17 3.47
C ASP A 212 12.70 2.20 5.00
N GLU A 213 12.24 3.25 5.69
CA GLU A 213 12.29 3.36 7.14
C GLU A 213 11.35 2.32 7.81
N VAL A 214 10.17 2.11 7.24
CA VAL A 214 9.24 1.05 7.70
C VAL A 214 9.90 -0.32 7.64
N ARG A 215 10.64 -0.62 6.58
CA ARG A 215 11.39 -1.88 6.47
C ARG A 215 12.48 -2.00 7.53
N GLN A 216 13.21 -0.91 7.81
CA GLN A 216 14.21 -0.89 8.87
C GLN A 216 13.57 -1.14 10.24
N VAL A 217 12.46 -0.46 10.55
CA VAL A 217 11.67 -0.70 11.77
C VAL A 217 11.21 -2.15 11.85
N GLY A 218 10.71 -2.72 10.75
CA GLY A 218 10.30 -4.13 10.67
C GLY A 218 11.44 -5.09 11.04
N THR A 219 12.62 -4.85 10.49
CA THR A 219 13.83 -5.65 10.80
C THR A 219 14.22 -5.53 12.29
N LEU A 220 14.21 -4.31 12.84
CA LEU A 220 14.52 -4.06 14.27
C LEU A 220 13.47 -4.68 15.22
N LEU A 221 12.23 -4.82 14.77
CA LEU A 221 11.16 -5.52 15.52
C LEU A 221 11.22 -7.04 15.36
N GLY A 222 12.18 -7.58 14.61
CA GLY A 222 12.39 -9.02 14.41
C GLY A 222 11.45 -9.67 13.40
N LEU A 223 10.84 -8.89 12.52
CA LEU A 223 10.05 -9.45 11.42
C LEU A 223 10.98 -10.12 10.39
N PRO A 224 10.63 -11.31 9.87
CA PRO A 224 11.45 -12.01 8.89
C PRO A 224 11.50 -11.27 7.54
N GLU A 225 12.56 -11.47 6.79
CA GLU A 225 12.76 -10.89 5.46
C GLU A 225 11.60 -11.18 4.52
N SER A 226 11.00 -12.35 4.61
CA SER A 226 9.83 -12.74 3.81
C SER A 226 8.59 -11.87 4.04
N ILE A 227 8.54 -11.08 5.10
CA ILE A 227 7.52 -10.06 5.37
C ILE A 227 8.05 -8.68 4.99
N VAL A 228 9.26 -8.31 5.44
CA VAL A 228 9.85 -6.98 5.25
C VAL A 228 10.10 -6.67 3.77
N TRP A 229 10.57 -7.67 3.00
CA TRP A 229 10.90 -7.53 1.58
C TRP A 229 9.85 -8.18 0.65
N ARG A 230 8.67 -8.46 1.19
CA ARG A 230 7.58 -9.00 0.38
C ARG A 230 7.25 -8.06 -0.78
N HIS A 231 7.08 -8.64 -1.97
CA HIS A 231 6.59 -7.90 -3.14
C HIS A 231 5.21 -7.28 -2.85
N PRO A 232 4.99 -5.99 -3.16
CA PRO A 232 3.71 -5.34 -2.92
C PRO A 232 2.54 -6.07 -3.57
N PHE A 233 1.46 -6.16 -2.82
CA PHE A 233 0.18 -6.65 -3.34
C PHE A 233 -0.94 -5.76 -2.77
N PRO A 234 -1.80 -5.22 -3.63
CA PRO A 234 -2.79 -4.23 -3.19
C PRO A 234 -3.85 -4.84 -2.28
N GLY A 235 -4.38 -4.06 -1.32
CA GLY A 235 -5.46 -4.49 -0.43
C GLY A 235 -6.72 -4.97 -1.16
N PRO A 236 -7.19 -4.31 -2.26
CA PRO A 236 -8.27 -4.81 -3.10
C PRO A 236 -7.95 -6.11 -3.86
N GLY A 237 -6.71 -6.57 -3.83
CA GLY A 237 -6.29 -7.82 -4.43
C GLY A 237 -6.46 -7.88 -5.94
N LEU A 238 -6.77 -9.07 -6.44
CA LEU A 238 -6.95 -9.33 -7.87
C LEU A 238 -8.12 -8.57 -8.49
N SER A 239 -9.06 -8.06 -7.70
CA SER A 239 -10.24 -7.34 -8.22
C SER A 239 -9.90 -6.13 -9.06
N ILE A 240 -8.77 -5.46 -8.76
CA ILE A 240 -8.28 -4.28 -9.50
C ILE A 240 -7.16 -4.61 -10.48
N ASN A 241 -6.46 -5.74 -10.29
CA ASN A 241 -5.44 -6.21 -11.23
C ASN A 241 -6.05 -6.92 -12.43
N VAL A 242 -7.25 -7.48 -12.27
CA VAL A 242 -8.02 -8.05 -13.39
C VAL A 242 -8.73 -6.92 -14.11
N LEU A 243 -8.24 -6.59 -15.30
CA LEU A 243 -8.86 -5.62 -16.17
C LEU A 243 -10.20 -6.17 -16.69
N CYS A 244 -11.23 -5.35 -16.62
CA CYS A 244 -12.58 -5.73 -17.06
C CYS A 244 -13.09 -4.74 -18.08
N ALA A 245 -13.84 -5.24 -19.08
CA ALA A 245 -14.56 -4.47 -20.07
C ALA A 245 -16.04 -4.86 -19.99
N ARG A 246 -16.94 -3.96 -20.42
CA ARG A 246 -18.38 -4.25 -20.55
C ARG A 246 -18.70 -5.01 -21.83
N GLY A 247 -17.80 -4.92 -22.82
CA GLY A 247 -17.95 -5.55 -24.12
C GLY A 247 -18.63 -4.66 -25.18
N ASP A 248 -19.02 -3.45 -24.80
CA ASP A 248 -19.63 -2.42 -25.67
C ASP A 248 -18.69 -1.23 -25.92
N GLU A 249 -17.48 -1.25 -25.35
CA GLU A 249 -16.48 -0.21 -25.53
C GLU A 249 -15.91 -0.24 -26.95
N SER A 250 -15.67 0.95 -27.52
CA SER A 250 -15.00 1.14 -28.79
C SER A 250 -13.54 1.55 -28.57
N PHE A 251 -12.64 0.88 -29.27
CA PHE A 251 -11.20 1.14 -29.23
C PHE A 251 -10.68 1.35 -30.67
N PRO A 252 -11.05 2.46 -31.33
CA PRO A 252 -10.69 2.71 -32.74
C PRO A 252 -9.17 2.81 -32.92
N GLU A 253 -8.42 3.11 -31.88
CA GLU A 253 -6.97 3.21 -31.86
C GLU A 253 -6.24 1.87 -31.97
N ILE A 254 -6.91 0.73 -31.69
CA ILE A 254 -6.23 -0.59 -31.60
C ILE A 254 -5.52 -0.96 -32.91
N GLU A 255 -6.12 -0.75 -34.08
CA GLU A 255 -5.49 -1.10 -35.34
C GLU A 255 -4.25 -0.24 -35.62
N THR A 256 -4.31 1.05 -35.30
CA THR A 256 -3.17 1.97 -35.41
C THR A 256 -2.07 1.58 -34.47
N THR A 257 -2.40 1.35 -33.18
CA THR A 257 -1.45 0.91 -32.16
C THR A 257 -0.81 -0.45 -32.52
N LEU A 258 -1.58 -1.40 -33.03
CA LEU A 258 -1.05 -2.69 -33.51
C LEU A 258 -0.03 -2.52 -34.62
N LYS A 259 -0.27 -1.57 -35.56
CA LYS A 259 0.69 -1.28 -36.63
C LYS A 259 1.96 -0.67 -36.06
N GLU A 260 1.85 0.33 -35.20
CA GLU A 260 2.98 0.99 -34.55
C GLU A 260 3.82 -0.01 -33.74
N VAL A 261 3.18 -0.87 -32.93
CA VAL A 261 3.84 -1.92 -32.16
C VAL A 261 4.57 -2.91 -33.07
N ARG A 262 3.96 -3.34 -34.18
CA ARG A 262 4.64 -4.22 -35.15
C ARG A 262 5.85 -3.56 -35.79
N ASP A 263 5.75 -2.27 -36.11
CA ASP A 263 6.86 -1.52 -36.68
C ASP A 263 8.01 -1.34 -35.67
N CYS A 264 7.70 -1.13 -34.39
CA CYS A 264 8.69 -1.05 -33.32
C CYS A 264 9.34 -2.40 -33.02
N LEU A 265 8.58 -3.49 -33.03
CA LEU A 265 9.02 -4.83 -32.63
C LEU A 265 9.44 -5.71 -33.80
N LYS A 266 9.61 -5.17 -35.00
CA LYS A 266 9.92 -5.93 -36.24
C LYS A 266 11.17 -6.81 -36.14
N ASP A 267 12.13 -6.41 -35.30
CA ASP A 267 13.38 -7.13 -35.08
C ASP A 267 13.36 -8.02 -33.82
N CYS A 268 12.19 -8.17 -33.19
CA CYS A 268 11.99 -8.98 -31.98
C CYS A 268 11.19 -10.26 -32.31
N GLU A 269 11.69 -11.40 -31.85
CA GLU A 269 10.96 -12.68 -31.88
C GLU A 269 9.94 -12.80 -30.73
N CYS A 270 9.28 -11.69 -30.36
CA CYS A 270 8.28 -11.68 -29.31
C CYS A 270 6.86 -11.57 -29.87
N ASP A 271 5.94 -12.32 -29.28
CA ASP A 271 4.52 -12.16 -29.57
C ASP A 271 4.00 -10.92 -28.84
N HIS A 272 3.06 -10.21 -29.46
CA HIS A 272 2.46 -9.02 -28.87
C HIS A 272 0.94 -9.00 -29.08
N LEU A 273 0.25 -8.38 -28.13
CA LEU A 273 -1.19 -8.21 -28.16
C LEU A 273 -1.57 -6.84 -27.59
N VAL A 274 -2.35 -6.05 -28.34
CA VAL A 274 -2.99 -4.85 -27.80
C VAL A 274 -4.31 -5.24 -27.17
N LEU A 275 -4.46 -4.93 -25.87
CA LEU A 275 -5.64 -5.34 -25.11
C LEU A 275 -6.79 -4.35 -25.32
N PRO A 276 -8.03 -4.82 -25.58
CA PRO A 276 -9.21 -3.96 -25.73
C PRO A 276 -9.74 -3.49 -24.37
N VAL A 277 -8.88 -2.84 -23.61
CA VAL A 277 -9.19 -2.23 -22.31
C VAL A 277 -8.33 -0.98 -22.19
N ARG A 278 -8.73 -0.04 -21.33
CA ARG A 278 -7.90 1.13 -21.04
C ARG A 278 -7.23 0.97 -19.70
N SER A 279 -5.94 1.23 -19.65
CA SER A 279 -5.14 1.28 -18.44
C SER A 279 -4.59 2.69 -18.23
N VAL A 280 -4.32 3.03 -16.97
CA VAL A 280 -3.74 4.32 -16.64
C VAL A 280 -2.23 4.26 -16.81
N GLY A 281 -1.69 5.24 -17.54
CA GLY A 281 -0.28 5.59 -17.58
C GLY A 281 -0.04 6.89 -16.81
N VAL A 282 1.19 7.10 -16.38
CA VAL A 282 1.62 8.36 -15.75
C VAL A 282 2.76 8.93 -16.59
N GLN A 283 2.57 10.13 -17.11
CA GLN A 283 3.59 10.87 -17.86
C GLN A 283 3.77 12.23 -17.17
N GLY A 284 4.86 12.36 -16.41
CA GLY A 284 5.05 13.50 -15.52
C GLY A 284 3.93 13.57 -14.47
N ASP A 285 3.27 14.72 -14.35
CA ASP A 285 2.15 14.94 -13.41
C ASP A 285 0.77 14.62 -13.99
N GLN A 286 0.70 14.12 -15.24
CA GLN A 286 -0.56 13.85 -15.91
C GLN A 286 -0.85 12.35 -16.01
N ARG A 287 -2.15 12.01 -15.87
CA ARG A 287 -2.64 10.66 -16.12
C ARG A 287 -3.06 10.53 -17.58
N THR A 288 -2.57 9.48 -18.23
CA THR A 288 -3.01 9.08 -19.56
C THR A 288 -3.81 7.79 -19.48
N TYR A 289 -4.70 7.59 -20.44
CA TYR A 289 -5.50 6.37 -20.54
C TYR A 289 -5.35 5.82 -21.96
N ALA A 290 -4.68 4.68 -22.09
CA ALA A 290 -4.42 4.04 -23.37
C ALA A 290 -4.61 2.53 -23.27
N SER A 291 -4.72 1.88 -24.43
CA SER A 291 -4.76 0.42 -24.51
C SER A 291 -3.39 -0.16 -24.20
N PRO A 292 -3.25 -1.04 -23.20
CA PRO A 292 -1.96 -1.65 -22.87
C PRO A 292 -1.55 -2.68 -23.93
N VAL A 293 -0.24 -2.77 -24.16
CA VAL A 293 0.38 -3.79 -25.00
C VAL A 293 0.94 -4.89 -24.10
N ALA A 294 0.54 -6.13 -24.35
CA ALA A 294 1.12 -7.30 -23.74
C ALA A 294 2.19 -7.88 -24.66
N LEU A 295 3.41 -8.03 -24.14
CA LEU A 295 4.50 -8.73 -24.81
C LEU A 295 4.63 -10.14 -24.21
N LEU A 296 4.67 -11.15 -25.07
CA LEU A 296 4.78 -12.55 -24.69
C LEU A 296 6.10 -13.12 -25.22
N ASN A 297 6.65 -14.11 -24.52
CA ASN A 297 7.90 -14.77 -24.92
C ASN A 297 9.10 -13.83 -25.08
N THR A 298 9.10 -12.70 -24.36
CA THR A 298 10.23 -11.77 -24.37
C THR A 298 11.43 -12.34 -23.64
N PRO A 299 12.66 -12.04 -24.06
CA PRO A 299 13.83 -12.17 -23.19
C PRO A 299 13.55 -11.34 -21.92
N ARG A 300 13.92 -11.89 -20.73
CA ARG A 300 13.81 -11.15 -19.46
C ARG A 300 14.97 -10.15 -19.32
N ASP A 301 15.13 -9.30 -20.31
CA ASP A 301 16.15 -8.25 -20.37
C ASP A 301 15.45 -6.90 -20.23
N TRP A 302 15.59 -6.28 -19.06
CA TRP A 302 14.95 -5.01 -18.75
C TRP A 302 15.52 -3.88 -19.59
N ASP A 303 16.83 -3.89 -19.87
CA ASP A 303 17.50 -2.86 -20.68
C ASP A 303 16.97 -2.89 -22.12
N TRP A 304 16.69 -4.10 -22.63
CA TRP A 304 16.04 -4.25 -23.93
C TRP A 304 14.61 -3.72 -23.93
N LEU A 305 13.83 -4.02 -22.88
CA LEU A 305 12.43 -3.55 -22.76
C LEU A 305 12.35 -2.03 -22.66
N GLU A 306 13.23 -1.38 -21.90
CA GLU A 306 13.29 0.08 -21.78
C GLU A 306 13.60 0.76 -23.12
N ASN A 307 14.41 0.14 -23.98
CA ASN A 307 14.73 0.67 -25.30
C ASN A 307 13.58 0.50 -26.32
N GLN A 308 12.54 -0.30 -26.01
CA GLN A 308 11.35 -0.48 -26.86
C GLN A 308 10.16 0.39 -26.41
N ALA A 309 10.19 0.91 -25.18
CA ALA A 309 9.13 1.74 -24.61
C ALA A 309 9.29 3.21 -25.00
#